data_2b92596f26a71f0531a5d77f7b15a37c
#
_entry.id   2b92596f26a71f0531a5d77f7b15a37c
#
_cell.length_a   1.000
_cell.length_b   1.000
_cell.length_c   1.000
_cell.angle_alpha   90.00
_cell.angle_beta   90.00
_cell.angle_gamma   90.00
#
_symmetry.space_group_name_H-M   'P 1'
#
loop_
_entity.id
_entity.type
_entity.pdbx_description
1 polymer ?
#
loop_
_entity_poly.entity_id
_entity_poly.type
_entity_poly.pdbx_seq_one_letter_code
_entity_poly.pdbx_strand_id
1 'polypeptide(L)'
;MHSSPLPDVALPNTALDRLVPRSGLPAITEYDTGRTVSYAELGALADAAATRLRNRGVGPGSVVELRLPNSIDFAVALLAVSRTGAAACLVGHSLIDVEASRLSALAGVTHRVEPDDLAPGPADAFAPADPDSVAAIPFSSGTTGLPKGVELTHHSITANAVQFNAALAASGIGAGTRVAAPLPFSHIYGLNTLLLSSFAAGRHVFTAARFNLDEFARVHREHAIDCLLYTSPSPRD
;
A
#
# COMPACT_ATOMS: atom_id res chain seq x y z
N MET A 1 -19.00 24.88 9.57
CA MET A 1 -18.95 23.45 9.21
C MET A 1 -18.85 22.67 10.50
N HIS A 2 -19.94 21.99 10.91
CA HIS A 2 -19.88 21.07 12.05
C HIS A 2 -19.10 19.84 11.60
N SER A 3 -17.90 19.68 12.11
CA SER A 3 -17.18 18.41 11.99
C SER A 3 -17.96 17.38 12.84
N SER A 4 -18.68 16.49 12.22
CA SER A 4 -19.17 15.31 12.94
C SER A 4 -17.97 14.63 13.59
N PRO A 5 -18.05 14.22 14.87
CA PRO A 5 -16.96 13.48 15.49
C PRO A 5 -16.71 12.20 14.69
N LEU A 6 -15.44 11.81 14.58
CA LEU A 6 -15.08 10.52 13.98
C LEU A 6 -15.83 9.41 14.71
N PRO A 7 -16.32 8.39 14.01
CA PRO A 7 -16.99 7.27 14.66
C PRO A 7 -16.05 6.62 15.66
N ASP A 8 -16.59 6.27 16.82
CA ASP A 8 -15.88 5.48 17.83
C ASP A 8 -15.79 4.04 17.32
N VAL A 9 -14.61 3.65 16.86
CA VAL A 9 -14.33 2.30 16.35
C VAL A 9 -13.18 1.68 17.12
N ALA A 10 -13.33 0.40 17.47
CA ALA A 10 -12.24 -0.36 18.05
C ALA A 10 -11.05 -0.41 17.09
N LEU A 11 -9.90 0.08 17.52
CA LEU A 11 -8.68 0.10 16.71
C LEU A 11 -8.00 -1.26 16.77
N PRO A 12 -7.58 -1.81 15.61
CA PRO A 12 -6.92 -3.10 15.57
C PRO A 12 -5.48 -2.97 16.11
N ASN A 13 -5.13 -3.85 17.02
CA ASN A 13 -3.75 -4.07 17.43
C ASN A 13 -3.20 -5.26 16.65
N THR A 14 -2.88 -5.04 15.37
CA THR A 14 -2.50 -6.11 14.44
C THR A 14 -1.50 -5.65 13.40
N ALA A 15 -0.77 -6.60 12.81
CA ALA A 15 0.11 -6.34 11.69
C ALA A 15 -0.69 -5.97 10.42
N LEU A 16 -0.10 -5.12 9.59
CA LEU A 16 -0.70 -4.56 8.38
C LEU A 16 -1.27 -5.62 7.44
N ASP A 17 -0.52 -6.71 7.21
CA ASP A 17 -0.94 -7.79 6.30
C ASP A 17 -2.19 -8.55 6.78
N ARG A 18 -2.51 -8.46 8.08
CA ARG A 18 -3.69 -9.10 8.68
C ARG A 18 -4.99 -8.36 8.40
N LEU A 19 -4.91 -7.11 7.96
CA LEU A 19 -6.10 -6.37 7.49
C LEU A 19 -6.59 -6.85 6.12
N VAL A 20 -5.74 -7.50 5.34
CA VAL A 20 -6.06 -7.93 3.97
C VAL A 20 -6.81 -9.24 4.00
N PRO A 21 -8.07 -9.31 3.49
CA PRO A 21 -8.83 -10.55 3.47
C PRO A 21 -8.20 -11.61 2.57
N ARG A 22 -8.56 -12.87 2.77
CA ARG A 22 -8.14 -14.00 1.94
C ARG A 22 -9.37 -14.57 1.23
N SER A 23 -9.91 -13.84 0.28
CA SER A 23 -11.13 -14.24 -0.47
C SER A 23 -10.86 -14.37 -1.97
N GLY A 24 -11.77 -15.02 -2.69
CA GLY A 24 -11.73 -15.11 -4.16
C GLY A 24 -12.20 -13.82 -4.86
N LEU A 25 -12.57 -12.77 -4.12
CA LEU A 25 -12.99 -11.51 -4.72
C LEU A 25 -11.78 -10.78 -5.33
N PRO A 26 -11.97 -10.02 -6.43
CA PRO A 26 -10.91 -9.21 -7.01
C PRO A 26 -10.35 -8.20 -5.99
N ALA A 27 -9.02 -8.14 -5.86
CA ALA A 27 -8.33 -7.20 -4.98
C ALA A 27 -7.81 -5.99 -5.72
N ILE A 28 -7.06 -6.23 -6.80
CA ILE A 28 -6.40 -5.17 -7.57
C ILE A 28 -6.33 -5.53 -9.05
N THR A 29 -6.57 -4.53 -9.90
CA THR A 29 -6.43 -4.60 -11.37
C THR A 29 -5.45 -3.52 -11.83
N GLU A 30 -4.46 -3.91 -12.60
CA GLU A 30 -3.64 -3.01 -13.42
C GLU A 30 -4.37 -2.78 -14.74
N TYR A 31 -4.93 -1.61 -14.92
CA TYR A 31 -5.78 -1.35 -16.09
C TYR A 31 -4.98 -1.06 -17.38
N ASP A 32 -3.70 -0.81 -17.29
CA ASP A 32 -2.77 -0.67 -18.41
C ASP A 32 -2.33 -2.04 -18.99
N THR A 33 -2.26 -3.08 -18.14
CA THR A 33 -1.90 -4.45 -18.56
C THR A 33 -3.11 -5.39 -18.65
N GLY A 34 -4.22 -5.05 -17.98
CA GLY A 34 -5.39 -5.91 -17.82
C GLY A 34 -5.22 -7.01 -16.77
N ARG A 35 -4.07 -7.05 -16.08
CA ARG A 35 -3.80 -8.05 -15.04
C ARG A 35 -4.67 -7.79 -13.81
N THR A 36 -5.36 -8.82 -13.34
CA THR A 36 -6.18 -8.79 -12.11
C THR A 36 -5.77 -9.94 -11.20
N VAL A 37 -5.71 -9.70 -9.91
CA VAL A 37 -5.57 -10.74 -8.89
C VAL A 37 -6.66 -10.61 -7.84
N SER A 38 -7.12 -11.76 -7.36
CA SER A 38 -7.99 -11.87 -6.20
C SER A 38 -7.23 -11.63 -4.89
N TYR A 39 -7.94 -11.41 -3.80
CA TYR A 39 -7.34 -11.34 -2.47
C TYR A 39 -6.61 -12.63 -2.07
N ALA A 40 -7.13 -13.80 -2.47
CA ALA A 40 -6.48 -15.07 -2.23
C ALA A 40 -5.15 -15.19 -2.99
N GLU A 41 -5.13 -14.83 -4.29
CA GLU A 41 -3.92 -14.82 -5.11
C GLU A 41 -2.91 -13.79 -4.62
N LEU A 42 -3.35 -12.57 -4.31
CA LEU A 42 -2.50 -11.53 -3.71
C LEU A 42 -1.83 -12.05 -2.42
N GLY A 43 -2.62 -12.71 -1.57
CA GLY A 43 -2.12 -13.34 -0.36
C GLY A 43 -1.08 -14.41 -0.64
N ALA A 44 -1.33 -15.32 -1.59
CA ALA A 44 -0.39 -16.39 -1.95
C ALA A 44 0.92 -15.85 -2.54
N LEU A 45 0.85 -14.85 -3.42
CA LEU A 45 2.02 -14.17 -3.98
C LEU A 45 2.86 -13.51 -2.88
N ALA A 46 2.20 -12.82 -1.95
CA ALA A 46 2.90 -12.17 -0.84
C ALA A 46 3.52 -13.20 0.14
N ASP A 47 2.90 -14.36 0.37
CA ASP A 47 3.50 -15.43 1.18
C ASP A 47 4.75 -15.99 0.52
N ALA A 48 4.72 -16.25 -0.80
CA ALA A 48 5.88 -16.72 -1.55
C ALA A 48 7.02 -15.70 -1.56
N ALA A 49 6.69 -14.42 -1.79
CA ALA A 49 7.66 -13.32 -1.77
C ALA A 49 8.29 -13.15 -0.38
N ALA A 50 7.50 -13.23 0.70
CA ALA A 50 8.00 -13.17 2.08
C ALA A 50 8.99 -14.30 2.38
N THR A 51 8.70 -15.51 1.87
CA THR A 51 9.61 -16.66 2.03
C THR A 51 10.95 -16.41 1.34
N ARG A 52 10.97 -15.83 0.13
CA ARG A 52 12.21 -15.48 -0.57
C ARG A 52 12.98 -14.38 0.14
N LEU A 53 12.30 -13.32 0.56
CA LEU A 53 12.93 -12.24 1.33
C LEU A 53 13.56 -12.76 2.62
N ARG A 54 12.87 -13.64 3.35
CA ARG A 54 13.40 -14.28 4.55
C ARG A 54 14.64 -15.15 4.25
N ASN A 55 14.64 -15.89 3.14
CA ASN A 55 15.80 -16.69 2.71
C ASN A 55 17.01 -15.82 2.33
N ARG A 56 16.79 -14.54 2.00
CA ARG A 56 17.82 -13.51 1.79
C ARG A 56 18.22 -12.79 3.09
N GLY A 57 17.72 -13.23 4.25
CA GLY A 57 18.04 -12.65 5.55
C GLY A 57 17.17 -11.48 5.98
N VAL A 58 16.07 -11.19 5.26
CA VAL A 58 15.12 -10.14 5.66
C VAL A 58 14.27 -10.61 6.84
N GLY A 59 14.18 -9.77 7.87
CA GLY A 59 13.42 -10.04 9.09
C GLY A 59 13.27 -8.80 9.96
N PRO A 60 12.84 -8.95 11.23
CA PRO A 60 12.71 -7.84 12.16
C PRO A 60 14.01 -7.03 12.26
N GLY A 61 13.91 -5.71 12.19
CA GLY A 61 15.05 -4.78 12.16
C GLY A 61 15.64 -4.54 10.77
N SER A 62 15.24 -5.28 9.74
CA SER A 62 15.60 -4.97 8.34
C SER A 62 14.76 -3.80 7.82
N VAL A 63 15.37 -2.99 6.96
CA VAL A 63 14.67 -1.97 6.15
C VAL A 63 14.80 -2.34 4.68
N VAL A 64 13.67 -2.55 4.01
CA VAL A 64 13.61 -3.05 2.62
C VAL A 64 13.10 -1.95 1.68
N GLU A 65 13.91 -1.57 0.69
CA GLU A 65 13.52 -0.61 -0.33
C GLU A 65 12.45 -1.19 -1.26
N LEU A 66 11.33 -0.47 -1.39
CA LEU A 66 10.30 -0.66 -2.40
C LEU A 66 10.35 0.50 -3.38
N ARG A 67 10.99 0.29 -4.54
CA ARG A 67 11.07 1.27 -5.63
C ARG A 67 10.32 0.75 -6.86
N LEU A 68 9.02 0.56 -6.69
CA LEU A 68 8.14 -0.02 -7.69
C LEU A 68 7.06 1.01 -8.10
N PRO A 69 6.58 0.99 -9.36
CA PRO A 69 5.41 1.76 -9.75
C PRO A 69 4.15 1.24 -9.04
N ASN A 70 3.06 1.97 -9.15
CA ASN A 70 1.76 1.45 -8.76
C ASN A 70 1.45 0.18 -9.54
N SER A 71 1.37 -0.96 -8.87
CA SER A 71 1.22 -2.27 -9.49
C SER A 71 0.75 -3.31 -8.48
N ILE A 72 0.36 -4.48 -8.98
CA ILE A 72 0.16 -5.69 -8.18
C ILE A 72 1.47 -6.05 -7.45
N ASP A 73 2.59 -5.91 -8.12
CA ASP A 73 3.90 -6.23 -7.57
C ASP A 73 4.27 -5.32 -6.39
N PHE A 74 3.89 -4.03 -6.43
CA PHE A 74 4.03 -3.14 -5.26
C PHE A 74 3.22 -3.66 -4.06
N ALA A 75 1.97 -4.05 -4.28
CA ALA A 75 1.11 -4.57 -3.23
C ALA A 75 1.65 -5.89 -2.66
N VAL A 76 2.12 -6.80 -3.52
CA VAL A 76 2.78 -8.05 -3.12
C VAL A 76 4.02 -7.78 -2.28
N ALA A 77 4.91 -6.89 -2.74
CA ALA A 77 6.14 -6.53 -2.03
C ALA A 77 5.86 -5.93 -0.65
N LEU A 78 4.92 -4.99 -0.56
CA LEU A 78 4.54 -4.36 0.70
C LEU A 78 4.03 -5.39 1.73
N LEU A 79 3.13 -6.28 1.31
CA LEU A 79 2.59 -7.32 2.17
C LEU A 79 3.65 -8.36 2.55
N ALA A 80 4.55 -8.69 1.62
CA ALA A 80 5.65 -9.63 1.86
C ALA A 80 6.63 -9.07 2.91
N VAL A 81 7.05 -7.82 2.78
CA VAL A 81 7.92 -7.15 3.74
C VAL A 81 7.25 -7.09 5.12
N SER A 82 5.96 -6.72 5.18
CA SER A 82 5.18 -6.73 6.41
C SER A 82 5.19 -8.10 7.10
N ARG A 83 5.07 -9.21 6.35
CA ARG A 83 5.07 -10.59 6.89
C ARG A 83 6.42 -11.02 7.44
N THR A 84 7.51 -10.50 6.92
CA THR A 84 8.85 -10.78 7.47
C THR A 84 9.11 -10.04 8.78
N GLY A 85 8.28 -9.06 9.16
CA GLY A 85 8.51 -8.17 10.29
C GLY A 85 9.51 -7.06 10.00
N ALA A 86 9.86 -6.84 8.73
CA ALA A 86 10.75 -5.75 8.28
C ALA A 86 9.95 -4.48 7.98
N ALA A 87 10.64 -3.34 7.91
CA ALA A 87 10.08 -2.06 7.51
C ALA A 87 10.21 -1.84 5.99
N ALA A 88 9.13 -1.39 5.32
CA ALA A 88 9.15 -1.02 3.91
C ALA A 88 9.57 0.44 3.73
N CYS A 89 10.75 0.69 3.15
CA CYS A 89 11.20 2.02 2.72
C CYS A 89 10.58 2.36 1.36
N LEU A 90 9.71 3.36 1.31
CA LEU A 90 8.90 3.69 0.13
C LEU A 90 9.60 4.73 -0.73
N VAL A 91 10.33 4.28 -1.74
CA VAL A 91 11.06 5.15 -2.66
C VAL A 91 10.26 5.36 -3.94
N GLY A 92 10.06 6.62 -4.35
CA GLY A 92 9.34 6.95 -5.58
C GLY A 92 10.01 6.31 -6.80
N HIS A 93 9.25 5.53 -7.57
CA HIS A 93 9.76 4.82 -8.75
C HIS A 93 10.39 5.75 -9.81
N SER A 94 9.83 6.96 -9.96
CA SER A 94 10.27 7.94 -10.95
C SER A 94 11.49 8.78 -10.55
N LEU A 95 11.99 8.62 -9.32
CA LEU A 95 13.17 9.33 -8.86
C LEU A 95 14.43 8.88 -9.62
N ILE A 96 15.35 9.80 -9.89
CA ILE A 96 16.68 9.45 -10.42
C ILE A 96 17.49 8.68 -9.37
N ASP A 97 18.45 7.89 -9.82
CA ASP A 97 19.17 6.94 -8.93
C ASP A 97 19.91 7.63 -7.77
N VAL A 98 20.45 8.82 -8.01
CA VAL A 98 21.14 9.60 -6.96
C VAL A 98 20.18 10.00 -5.84
N GLU A 99 18.99 10.46 -6.18
CA GLU A 99 17.96 10.83 -5.21
C GLU A 99 17.42 9.61 -4.48
N ALA A 100 17.11 8.55 -5.22
CA ALA A 100 16.65 7.29 -4.63
C ALA A 100 17.67 6.72 -3.64
N SER A 101 18.96 6.66 -4.03
CA SER A 101 20.04 6.16 -3.16
C SER A 101 20.21 7.01 -1.91
N ARG A 102 20.00 8.33 -2.01
CA ARG A 102 20.04 9.23 -0.85
C ARG A 102 18.92 8.92 0.14
N LEU A 103 17.69 8.71 -0.35
CA LEU A 103 16.55 8.36 0.50
C LEU A 103 16.78 7.01 1.17
N SER A 104 17.26 6.02 0.42
CA SER A 104 17.56 4.68 0.94
C SER A 104 18.64 4.71 2.02
N ALA A 105 19.69 5.50 1.83
CA ALA A 105 20.74 5.69 2.85
C ALA A 105 20.18 6.38 4.11
N LEU A 106 19.30 7.39 3.94
CA LEU A 106 18.67 8.11 5.04
C LEU A 106 17.78 7.19 5.90
N ALA A 107 17.07 6.24 5.26
CA ALA A 107 16.22 5.26 5.93
C ALA A 107 16.99 4.04 6.48
N GLY A 108 18.29 3.92 6.24
CA GLY A 108 19.08 2.77 6.66
C GLY A 108 18.72 1.48 5.92
N VAL A 109 18.40 1.56 4.62
CA VAL A 109 18.02 0.40 3.81
C VAL A 109 19.10 -0.69 3.87
N THR A 110 18.68 -1.89 4.20
CA THR A 110 19.54 -3.09 4.28
C THR A 110 19.36 -4.02 3.09
N HIS A 111 18.17 -4.01 2.50
CA HIS A 111 17.78 -4.88 1.37
C HIS A 111 16.94 -4.11 0.36
N ARG A 112 16.81 -4.66 -0.85
CA ARG A 112 15.90 -4.17 -1.89
C ARG A 112 15.05 -5.32 -2.39
N VAL A 113 13.82 -5.04 -2.79
CA VAL A 113 13.00 -6.00 -3.51
C VAL A 113 13.53 -6.14 -4.92
N GLU A 114 13.82 -7.37 -5.30
CA GLU A 114 14.27 -7.74 -6.65
C GLU A 114 13.11 -8.43 -7.42
N PRO A 115 13.10 -8.42 -8.76
CA PRO A 115 12.04 -9.07 -9.53
C PRO A 115 11.83 -10.55 -9.17
N ASP A 116 12.91 -11.29 -8.90
CA ASP A 116 12.85 -12.70 -8.53
C ASP A 116 12.17 -12.95 -7.18
N ASP A 117 12.18 -11.97 -6.28
CA ASP A 117 11.46 -12.07 -5.00
C ASP A 117 9.95 -12.17 -5.22
N LEU A 118 9.41 -11.58 -6.29
CA LEU A 118 7.98 -11.46 -6.56
C LEU A 118 7.40 -12.61 -7.40
N ALA A 119 8.25 -13.55 -7.84
CA ALA A 119 7.79 -14.69 -8.61
C ALA A 119 6.89 -15.62 -7.76
N PRO A 120 5.87 -16.29 -8.35
CA PRO A 120 5.11 -17.33 -7.66
C PRO A 120 6.00 -18.47 -7.15
N GLY A 121 5.59 -19.12 -6.07
CA GLY A 121 6.37 -20.27 -5.55
C GLY A 121 5.87 -20.78 -4.21
N PRO A 122 6.63 -21.68 -3.57
CA PRO A 122 6.29 -22.20 -2.26
C PRO A 122 6.31 -21.09 -1.21
N ALA A 123 5.48 -21.25 -0.20
CA ALA A 123 5.33 -20.29 0.88
C ALA A 123 5.43 -20.98 2.24
N ASP A 124 6.11 -20.32 3.15
CA ASP A 124 6.16 -20.71 4.55
C ASP A 124 5.08 -19.99 5.38
N ALA A 125 4.84 -20.50 6.57
CA ALA A 125 4.03 -19.79 7.55
C ALA A 125 4.83 -18.68 8.24
N PHE A 126 4.19 -17.53 8.48
CA PHE A 126 4.76 -16.41 9.19
C PHE A 126 3.95 -16.10 10.45
N ALA A 127 4.64 -15.86 11.55
CA ALA A 127 4.03 -15.23 12.72
C ALA A 127 3.64 -13.78 12.37
N PRO A 128 2.58 -13.24 12.97
CA PRO A 128 2.29 -11.81 12.83
C PRO A 128 3.47 -10.95 13.28
N ALA A 129 3.74 -9.86 12.57
CA ALA A 129 4.69 -8.86 13.05
C ALA A 129 4.16 -8.18 14.32
N ASP A 130 5.08 -7.64 15.12
CA ASP A 130 4.72 -6.82 16.28
C ASP A 130 3.99 -5.55 15.79
N PRO A 131 2.78 -5.27 16.26
CA PRO A 131 2.03 -4.07 15.88
C PRO A 131 2.75 -2.75 16.14
N ASP A 132 3.63 -2.71 17.13
CA ASP A 132 4.40 -1.51 17.49
C ASP A 132 5.71 -1.37 16.70
N SER A 133 6.09 -2.39 15.93
CA SER A 133 7.24 -2.29 15.03
C SER A 133 6.93 -1.41 13.80
N VAL A 134 7.99 -0.83 13.20
CA VAL A 134 7.87 0.00 12.00
C VAL A 134 7.45 -0.87 10.80
N ALA A 135 6.34 -0.50 10.16
CA ALA A 135 5.83 -1.17 8.98
C ALA A 135 6.25 -0.49 7.67
N ALA A 136 6.28 0.84 7.66
CA ALA A 136 6.61 1.61 6.45
C ALA A 136 7.31 2.93 6.79
N ILE A 137 8.17 3.37 5.86
CA ILE A 137 8.92 4.62 5.94
C ILE A 137 8.68 5.41 4.64
N PRO A 138 7.55 6.14 4.52
CA PRO A 138 7.36 7.12 3.45
C PRO A 138 8.22 8.37 3.70
N PHE A 139 8.44 9.16 2.63
CA PHE A 139 9.18 10.42 2.75
C PHE A 139 8.24 11.63 2.62
N SER A 140 8.50 12.64 3.43
CA SER A 140 7.88 13.96 3.32
C SER A 140 8.88 14.98 2.79
N SER A 141 8.40 16.03 2.11
CA SER A 141 9.24 17.09 1.55
C SER A 141 9.98 17.94 2.60
N GLY A 142 9.63 17.80 3.88
CA GLY A 142 10.21 18.57 4.98
C GLY A 142 10.09 20.09 4.80
N THR A 143 9.82 20.82 5.87
CA THR A 143 9.77 22.30 5.85
C THR A 143 11.13 22.94 5.58
N THR A 144 12.22 22.21 5.75
CA THR A 144 13.61 22.63 5.53
C THR A 144 14.14 22.29 4.13
N GLY A 145 13.29 21.77 3.23
CA GLY A 145 13.65 21.37 1.87
C GLY A 145 14.38 20.03 1.76
N LEU A 146 14.76 19.41 2.88
CA LEU A 146 15.35 18.06 2.87
C LEU A 146 14.27 17.02 3.15
N PRO A 147 14.23 15.92 2.36
CA PRO A 147 13.30 14.83 2.62
C PRO A 147 13.55 14.21 4.01
N LYS A 148 12.45 13.86 4.69
CA LYS A 148 12.47 13.16 5.98
C LYS A 148 11.72 11.86 5.85
N GLY A 149 12.34 10.74 6.25
CA GLY A 149 11.67 9.46 6.43
C GLY A 149 10.77 9.53 7.67
N VAL A 150 9.53 9.12 7.52
CA VAL A 150 8.55 9.08 8.61
C VAL A 150 8.30 7.62 8.96
N GLU A 151 8.72 7.21 10.15
CA GLU A 151 8.48 5.85 10.63
C GLU A 151 7.01 5.68 11.04
N LEU A 152 6.32 4.76 10.37
CA LEU A 152 4.93 4.42 10.65
C LEU A 152 4.86 2.98 11.14
N THR A 153 4.29 2.78 12.34
CA THR A 153 4.10 1.45 12.89
C THR A 153 2.93 0.72 12.22
N HIS A 154 2.92 -0.61 12.32
CA HIS A 154 1.76 -1.40 11.87
C HIS A 154 0.47 -0.89 12.51
N HIS A 155 0.50 -0.64 13.83
CA HIS A 155 -0.66 -0.13 14.56
C HIS A 155 -1.14 1.22 14.00
N SER A 156 -0.25 2.18 13.77
CA SER A 156 -0.65 3.52 13.27
C SER A 156 -1.31 3.46 11.90
N ILE A 157 -0.78 2.62 10.99
CA ILE A 157 -1.33 2.42 9.64
C ILE A 157 -2.69 1.72 9.70
N THR A 158 -2.77 0.63 10.46
CA THR A 158 -4.01 -0.17 10.57
C THR A 158 -5.13 0.59 11.26
N ALA A 159 -4.82 1.33 12.32
CA ALA A 159 -5.77 2.19 13.01
C ALA A 159 -6.34 3.26 12.07
N ASN A 160 -5.47 3.95 11.31
CA ASN A 160 -5.92 4.96 10.36
C ASN A 160 -6.79 4.36 9.24
N ALA A 161 -6.42 3.19 8.70
CA ALA A 161 -7.23 2.51 7.67
C ALA A 161 -8.63 2.15 8.17
N VAL A 162 -8.76 1.68 9.43
CA VAL A 162 -10.07 1.34 10.04
C VAL A 162 -10.90 2.60 10.29
N GLN A 163 -10.31 3.66 10.86
CA GLN A 163 -10.99 4.94 11.08
C GLN A 163 -11.47 5.56 9.77
N PHE A 164 -10.64 5.55 8.74
CA PHE A 164 -10.99 6.06 7.41
C PHE A 164 -12.14 5.25 6.81
N ASN A 165 -12.10 3.92 6.91
CA ASN A 165 -13.17 3.06 6.43
C ASN A 165 -14.50 3.29 7.17
N ALA A 166 -14.46 3.52 8.48
CA ALA A 166 -15.66 3.85 9.24
C ALA A 166 -16.28 5.18 8.77
N ALA A 167 -15.47 6.18 8.46
CA ALA A 167 -15.95 7.44 7.89
C ALA A 167 -16.56 7.25 6.49
N LEU A 168 -15.94 6.44 5.64
CA LEU A 168 -16.45 6.15 4.29
C LEU A 168 -17.74 5.30 4.30
N ALA A 169 -17.89 4.39 5.25
CA ALA A 169 -19.08 3.56 5.39
C ALA A 169 -20.34 4.41 5.59
N ALA A 170 -20.23 5.54 6.30
CA ALA A 170 -21.32 6.51 6.45
C ALA A 170 -21.80 7.12 5.11
N SER A 171 -20.96 7.07 4.08
CA SER A 171 -21.26 7.52 2.70
C SER A 171 -21.60 6.37 1.76
N GLY A 172 -21.85 5.16 2.28
CA GLY A 172 -22.19 3.98 1.48
C GLY A 172 -21.01 3.32 0.74
N ILE A 173 -19.76 3.73 1.04
CA ILE A 173 -18.56 3.20 0.41
C ILE A 173 -18.04 2.03 1.25
N GLY A 174 -18.35 0.79 0.84
CA GLY A 174 -18.05 -0.44 1.59
C GLY A 174 -17.32 -1.51 0.76
N ALA A 175 -17.47 -2.75 1.19
CA ALA A 175 -16.94 -3.91 0.47
C ALA A 175 -17.49 -4.00 -0.96
N GLY A 176 -16.66 -4.48 -1.90
CA GLY A 176 -17.02 -4.59 -3.30
C GLY A 176 -17.01 -3.29 -4.10
N THR A 177 -16.85 -2.12 -3.45
CA THR A 177 -16.68 -0.84 -4.14
C THR A 177 -15.43 -0.89 -5.04
N ARG A 178 -15.54 -0.38 -6.26
CA ARG A 178 -14.44 -0.25 -7.23
C ARG A 178 -13.80 1.12 -7.08
N VAL A 179 -12.54 1.13 -6.70
CA VAL A 179 -11.79 2.33 -6.33
C VAL A 179 -10.69 2.60 -7.35
N ALA A 180 -10.70 3.78 -7.98
CA ALA A 180 -9.56 4.23 -8.76
C ALA A 180 -8.44 4.76 -7.85
N ALA A 181 -7.21 4.28 -8.07
CA ALA A 181 -6.04 4.62 -7.28
C ALA A 181 -4.92 5.21 -8.17
N PRO A 182 -5.07 6.46 -8.64
CA PRO A 182 -4.09 7.09 -9.54
C PRO A 182 -2.87 7.67 -8.82
N LEU A 183 -2.95 7.87 -7.49
CA LEU A 183 -1.86 8.48 -6.74
C LEU A 183 -0.77 7.47 -6.37
N PRO A 184 0.51 7.88 -6.32
CA PRO A 184 1.61 6.97 -6.03
C PRO A 184 1.46 6.24 -4.70
N PHE A 185 1.61 4.91 -4.71
CA PHE A 185 1.61 4.09 -3.50
C PHE A 185 2.86 4.29 -2.62
N SER A 186 3.92 4.87 -3.18
CA SER A 186 5.07 5.31 -2.40
C SER A 186 4.79 6.56 -1.55
N HIS A 187 3.67 7.26 -1.76
CA HIS A 187 3.23 8.38 -0.96
C HIS A 187 2.15 7.94 0.02
N ILE A 188 2.16 8.49 1.25
CA ILE A 188 1.25 8.07 2.34
C ILE A 188 -0.24 8.10 1.96
N TYR A 189 -0.68 9.07 1.16
CA TYR A 189 -2.08 9.14 0.73
C TYR A 189 -2.44 7.98 -0.20
N GLY A 190 -1.61 7.69 -1.23
CA GLY A 190 -1.79 6.55 -2.11
C GLY A 190 -1.71 5.22 -1.37
N LEU A 191 -0.72 5.10 -0.48
CA LEU A 191 -0.53 3.91 0.34
C LEU A 191 -1.73 3.63 1.24
N ASN A 192 -2.03 4.54 2.14
CA ASN A 192 -2.96 4.25 3.23
C ASN A 192 -4.40 4.50 2.83
N THR A 193 -4.69 5.61 2.15
CA THR A 193 -6.06 5.98 1.79
C THR A 193 -6.59 5.19 0.61
N LEU A 194 -5.78 4.97 -0.44
CA LEU A 194 -6.25 4.30 -1.65
C LEU A 194 -6.00 2.79 -1.63
N LEU A 195 -4.82 2.34 -1.23
CA LEU A 195 -4.47 0.92 -1.28
C LEU A 195 -4.93 0.17 -0.02
N LEU A 196 -4.35 0.50 1.14
CA LEU A 196 -4.53 -0.30 2.36
C LEU A 196 -5.93 -0.21 2.95
N SER A 197 -6.55 0.98 2.97
CA SER A 197 -7.94 1.12 3.42
C SER A 197 -8.90 0.38 2.48
N SER A 198 -8.62 0.37 1.18
CA SER A 198 -9.42 -0.39 0.22
C SER A 198 -9.29 -1.89 0.46
N PHE A 199 -8.09 -2.40 0.67
CA PHE A 199 -7.87 -3.80 0.97
C PHE A 199 -8.53 -4.22 2.29
N ALA A 200 -8.36 -3.42 3.35
CA ALA A 200 -8.99 -3.69 4.64
C ALA A 200 -10.53 -3.77 4.58
N ALA A 201 -11.14 -3.04 3.65
CA ALA A 201 -12.58 -3.05 3.43
C ALA A 201 -13.07 -4.04 2.35
N GLY A 202 -12.18 -4.83 1.73
CA GLY A 202 -12.55 -5.77 0.68
C GLY A 202 -13.01 -5.08 -0.62
N ARG A 203 -12.44 -3.89 -0.95
CA ARG A 203 -12.72 -3.15 -2.19
C ARG A 203 -11.84 -3.63 -3.33
N HIS A 204 -12.26 -3.36 -4.56
CA HIS A 204 -11.47 -3.65 -5.75
C HIS A 204 -10.72 -2.41 -6.21
N VAL A 205 -9.38 -2.43 -6.17
CA VAL A 205 -8.51 -1.31 -6.54
C VAL A 205 -8.16 -1.37 -8.02
N PHE A 206 -8.28 -0.26 -8.73
CA PHE A 206 -7.85 -0.08 -10.12
C PHE A 206 -6.68 0.90 -10.16
N THR A 207 -5.56 0.47 -10.70
CA THR A 207 -4.32 1.28 -10.76
C THR A 207 -3.57 1.05 -12.07
N ALA A 208 -2.55 1.87 -12.34
CA ALA A 208 -1.60 1.68 -13.43
C ALA A 208 -0.22 2.24 -13.04
N ALA A 209 0.81 1.75 -13.72
CA ALA A 209 2.18 2.17 -13.49
C ALA A 209 2.39 3.68 -13.73
N ARG A 210 1.64 4.26 -14.66
CA ARG A 210 1.64 5.69 -14.98
C ARG A 210 0.22 6.19 -15.18
N PHE A 211 -0.06 7.40 -14.70
CA PHE A 211 -1.34 8.05 -14.97
C PHE A 211 -1.42 8.49 -16.43
N ASN A 212 -2.49 8.05 -17.11
CA ASN A 212 -2.89 8.50 -18.43
C ASN A 212 -4.38 8.87 -18.39
N LEU A 213 -4.72 10.09 -18.77
CA LEU A 213 -6.08 10.61 -18.64
C LEU A 213 -7.10 9.85 -19.51
N ASP A 214 -6.72 9.49 -20.74
CA ASP A 214 -7.62 8.79 -21.67
C ASP A 214 -7.91 7.37 -21.20
N GLU A 215 -6.88 6.66 -20.75
CA GLU A 215 -7.02 5.33 -20.15
C GLU A 215 -7.83 5.38 -18.86
N PHE A 216 -7.55 6.35 -18.00
CA PHE A 216 -8.30 6.57 -16.77
C PHE A 216 -9.79 6.82 -17.05
N ALA A 217 -10.12 7.67 -18.03
CA ALA A 217 -11.48 7.92 -18.43
C ALA A 217 -12.15 6.67 -19.06
N ARG A 218 -11.40 5.86 -19.82
CA ARG A 218 -11.86 4.60 -20.38
C ARG A 218 -12.22 3.62 -19.26
N VAL A 219 -11.32 3.41 -18.31
CA VAL A 219 -11.50 2.49 -17.17
C VAL A 219 -12.72 2.85 -16.34
N HIS A 220 -12.99 4.14 -16.11
CA HIS A 220 -14.19 4.60 -15.41
C HIS A 220 -15.47 4.16 -16.11
N ARG A 221 -15.50 4.21 -17.44
CA ARG A 221 -16.67 3.77 -18.23
C ARG A 221 -16.81 2.25 -18.29
N GLU A 222 -15.70 1.55 -18.54
CA GLU A 222 -15.70 0.10 -18.75
C GLU A 222 -15.91 -0.70 -17.46
N HIS A 223 -15.31 -0.23 -16.38
CA HIS A 223 -15.36 -0.92 -15.09
C HIS A 223 -16.31 -0.28 -14.07
N ALA A 224 -17.07 0.75 -14.49
CA ALA A 224 -18.03 1.45 -13.64
C ALA A 224 -17.40 1.76 -12.25
N ILE A 225 -16.31 2.53 -12.25
CA ILE A 225 -15.62 2.91 -11.01
C ILE A 225 -16.59 3.68 -10.10
N ASP A 226 -16.76 3.21 -8.88
CA ASP A 226 -17.73 3.74 -7.93
C ASP A 226 -17.14 4.88 -7.09
N CYS A 227 -15.81 4.85 -6.88
CA CYS A 227 -15.14 5.77 -5.97
C CYS A 227 -13.81 6.27 -6.55
N LEU A 228 -13.68 7.59 -6.59
CA LEU A 228 -12.44 8.30 -6.87
C LEU A 228 -12.13 9.22 -5.70
N LEU A 229 -11.12 8.89 -4.94
CA LEU A 229 -10.61 9.72 -3.85
C LEU A 229 -9.45 10.57 -4.37
N TYR A 230 -9.63 11.88 -4.37
CA TYR A 230 -8.60 12.85 -4.74
C TYR A 230 -8.63 14.03 -3.76
N THR A 231 -7.51 14.72 -3.65
CA THR A 231 -7.48 15.98 -2.92
C THR A 231 -8.20 17.04 -3.75
N SER A 232 -9.28 17.62 -3.21
CA SER A 232 -9.88 18.80 -3.81
C SER A 232 -8.85 19.93 -3.86
N PRO A 233 -8.73 20.69 -4.96
CA PRO A 233 -7.97 21.92 -4.93
C PRO A 233 -8.53 22.79 -3.79
N SER A 234 -7.64 23.35 -2.99
CA SER A 234 -8.03 24.28 -1.93
C SER A 234 -8.83 25.44 -2.58
N PRO A 235 -10.00 25.81 -2.08
CA PRO A 235 -10.68 27.00 -2.57
C PRO A 235 -9.92 28.24 -2.05
N ARG A 236 -8.74 28.43 -2.57
CA ARG A 236 -7.96 29.66 -2.41
C ARG A 236 -7.61 30.13 -3.81
N ASP A 237 -8.61 30.70 -4.43
CA ASP A 237 -8.42 31.68 -5.51
C ASP A 237 -9.68 32.54 -5.53
#